data_75bd9d161c4f6206f5d7aced54d7c4f1
#
_entry.id   75bd9d161c4f6206f5d7aced54d7c4f1
#
_cell.length_a   1.000
_cell.length_b   1.000
_cell.length_c   1.000
_cell.angle_alpha   90.00
_cell.angle_beta   90.00
_cell.angle_gamma   90.00
#
_symmetry.space_group_name_H-M   'P 1'
#
loop_
_entity.id
_entity.type
_entity.pdbx_description
1 polymer ?
#
loop_
_entity_poly.entity_id
_entity_poly.type
_entity_poly.pdbx_seq_one_letter_code
_entity_poly.pdbx_strand_id
1 'polypeptide(L)' 'MKIAIVGTGALGGWYAGLLTEAGHEVHCLARSDHEVINRDGLTLRNKGTQRIVRVATATPEAASIGPCDLVVVTL' A
#
# COMPACT_ATOMS: atom_id res chain seq x y z
N MET A 1 7.66 2.32 -11.26
CA MET A 1 7.71 0.85 -11.12
C MET A 1 6.37 0.32 -10.62
N LYS A 2 6.10 -0.91 -10.89
CA LYS A 2 5.00 -1.63 -10.26
C LYS A 2 5.55 -2.34 -9.02
N ILE A 3 5.01 -1.99 -7.84
CA ILE A 3 5.53 -2.44 -6.55
C ILE A 3 4.42 -3.13 -5.76
N ALA A 4 4.73 -4.29 -5.17
CA ALA A 4 3.84 -4.95 -4.23
C ALA A 4 4.37 -4.76 -2.81
N ILE A 5 3.48 -4.38 -1.90
CA ILE A 5 3.78 -4.31 -0.47
C ILE A 5 3.06 -5.47 0.20
N VAL A 6 3.82 -6.36 0.81
CA VAL A 6 3.27 -7.51 1.53
C VAL A 6 3.22 -7.17 3.01
N GLY A 7 2.00 -7.11 3.56
CA GLY A 7 1.76 -6.66 4.90
C GLY A 7 1.54 -5.15 4.96
N THR A 8 0.42 -4.73 5.56
CA THR A 8 0.03 -3.32 5.61
C THR A 8 -0.21 -2.83 7.03
N GLY A 9 0.55 -3.35 7.99
CA GLY A 9 0.61 -2.75 9.32
C GLY A 9 1.18 -1.33 9.23
N ALA A 10 1.50 -0.73 10.38
CA ALA A 10 1.95 0.67 10.42
C ALA A 10 3.12 0.94 9.46
N LEU A 11 4.12 0.04 9.44
CA LEU A 11 5.29 0.23 8.58
C LEU A 11 4.98 0.02 7.10
N GLY A 12 4.22 -1.04 6.78
CA GLY A 12 3.84 -1.33 5.39
C GLY A 12 2.98 -0.23 4.79
N GLY A 13 2.01 0.28 5.54
CA GLY A 13 1.18 1.38 5.11
C GLY A 13 1.97 2.66 4.86
N TRP A 14 2.95 2.95 5.71
CA TRP A 14 3.83 4.10 5.55
C TRP A 14 4.63 4.01 4.25
N TYR A 15 5.29 2.88 4.00
CA TYR A 15 6.05 2.68 2.77
C TYR A 15 5.16 2.70 1.53
N ALA A 16 3.99 2.05 1.59
CA ALA A 16 3.06 2.05 0.47
C ALA A 16 2.63 3.48 0.10
N GLY A 17 2.34 4.29 1.10
CA GLY A 17 1.96 5.68 0.89
C GLY A 17 3.08 6.50 0.28
N LEU A 18 4.30 6.41 0.82
CA LEU A 18 5.45 7.16 0.31
C LEU A 18 5.80 6.77 -1.13
N LEU A 19 5.76 5.49 -1.45
CA LEU A 19 6.06 5.02 -2.80
C LEU A 19 4.99 5.45 -3.80
N THR A 20 3.74 5.46 -3.38
CA THR A 20 2.65 5.97 -4.21
C THR A 20 2.84 7.47 -4.50
N GLU A 21 3.19 8.24 -3.49
CA GLU A 21 3.46 9.68 -3.67
C GLU A 21 4.65 9.94 -4.58
N ALA A 22 5.61 9.02 -4.61
CA ALA A 22 6.76 9.11 -5.49
C ALA A 22 6.43 8.77 -6.96
N GLY A 23 5.18 8.39 -7.25
CA GLY A 23 4.73 8.11 -8.61
C GLY A 23 4.74 6.65 -9.01
N HIS A 24 4.95 5.74 -8.08
CA HIS A 24 4.94 4.30 -8.38
C HIS A 24 3.52 3.73 -8.33
N GLU A 25 3.31 2.67 -9.10
CA GLU A 25 2.08 1.89 -9.05
C GLU A 25 2.20 0.90 -7.90
N VAL A 26 1.50 1.16 -6.79
CA VAL A 26 1.63 0.36 -5.56
C VAL A 26 0.40 -0.50 -5.34
N HIS A 27 0.64 -1.79 -5.12
CA HIS A 27 -0.39 -2.77 -4.81
C HIS A 27 -0.11 -3.34 -3.43
N CYS A 28 -1.12 -3.30 -2.54
CA CYS A 28 -0.99 -3.80 -1.18
C CYS A 28 -1.59 -5.20 -1.08
N LEU A 29 -0.83 -6.15 -0.55
CA LEU A 29 -1.35 -7.46 -0.20
C LEU A 29 -1.77 -7.40 1.27
N ALA A 30 -3.09 -7.32 1.50
CA ALA A 30 -3.67 -7.09 2.81
C ALA A 30 -4.87 -8.02 3.02
N ARG A 31 -4.82 -8.86 4.05
CA ARG A 31 -5.87 -9.85 4.29
C ARG A 31 -7.17 -9.24 4.79
N SER A 32 -7.10 -8.41 5.83
CA SER A 32 -8.30 -7.88 6.48
C SER A 32 -8.57 -6.43 6.14
N ASP A 33 -7.55 -5.66 5.80
CA ASP A 33 -7.67 -4.22 5.62
C ASP A 33 -7.91 -3.79 4.17
N HIS A 34 -7.94 -4.73 3.23
CA HIS A 34 -7.99 -4.39 1.80
C HIS A 34 -9.22 -3.57 1.43
N GLU A 35 -10.38 -3.88 1.99
CA GLU A 35 -11.60 -3.13 1.69
C GLU A 35 -11.51 -1.70 2.20
N VAL A 36 -11.00 -1.51 3.41
CA VAL A 36 -10.82 -0.18 4.01
C VAL A 36 -9.82 0.64 3.21
N ILE A 37 -8.71 0.03 2.83
CA ILE A 37 -7.66 0.70 2.06
C ILE A 37 -8.20 1.14 0.69
N ASN A 38 -8.94 0.28 0.01
CA ASN A 38 -9.54 0.63 -1.29
C ASN A 38 -10.57 1.75 -1.16
N ARG A 39 -11.36 1.73 -0.09
CA ARG A 39 -12.42 2.70 0.13
C ARG A 39 -11.88 4.05 0.59
N ASP A 40 -11.03 4.04 1.62
CA ASP A 40 -10.62 5.24 2.34
C ASP A 40 -9.20 5.71 2.03
N GLY A 41 -8.37 4.86 1.39
CA GLY A 41 -6.96 5.13 1.19
C GLY A 41 -6.14 4.86 2.45
N LEU A 42 -4.86 5.22 2.38
CA LEU A 42 -3.94 5.11 3.51
C LEU A 42 -3.74 6.48 4.13
N THR A 43 -3.85 6.56 5.45
CA THR A 43 -3.60 7.80 6.18
C THR A 43 -2.16 7.84 6.64
N LEU A 44 -1.42 8.83 6.17
CA LEU A 44 -0.03 9.06 6.61
C LEU A 44 0.00 10.22 7.59
N ARG A 45 0.61 9.99 8.75
CA ARG A 45 0.75 11.00 9.81
C ARG A 45 2.22 11.26 10.07
N ASN A 46 2.59 12.52 10.08
CA ASN A 46 3.95 12.94 10.37
C ASN A 46 3.97 14.32 11.00
N LYS A 47 4.50 14.43 12.21
CA LYS A 47 4.71 15.70 12.93
C LYS A 47 3.48 16.61 12.93
N GLY A 48 2.32 16.05 13.26
CA GLY A 48 1.07 16.80 13.33
C GLY A 48 0.37 17.03 12.01
N THR A 49 0.97 16.63 10.89
CA THR A 49 0.29 16.65 9.61
C THR A 49 -0.30 15.28 9.28
N GLN A 50 -1.38 15.29 8.54
CA GLN A 50 -2.09 14.07 8.14
C GLN A 50 -2.54 14.22 6.69
N ARG A 51 -2.32 13.17 5.89
CA ARG A 51 -2.77 13.14 4.52
C ARG A 51 -3.23 11.75 4.12
N ILE A 52 -4.09 11.69 3.13
CA ILE A 52 -4.62 10.43 2.61
C ILE A 52 -3.98 10.17 1.26
N VAL A 53 -3.46 8.96 1.08
CA VAL A 53 -2.83 8.51 -0.17
C VAL A 53 -3.58 7.29 -0.69
N ARG A 54 -3.94 7.30 -1.95
CA ARG A 54 -4.64 6.18 -2.58
C ARG A 54 -3.68 5.35 -3.40
N VAL A 55 -3.51 4.09 -2.99
CA VAL A 55 -2.71 3.11 -3.73
C VAL A 55 -3.49 2.61 -4.95
N ALA A 56 -2.79 1.93 -5.87
CA ALA A 56 -3.43 1.37 -7.06
C ALA A 56 -4.49 0.32 -6.68
N THR A 57 -4.13 -0.64 -5.85
CA THR A 57 -5.08 -1.63 -5.32
C THR A 57 -4.65 -2.11 -3.94
N ALA A 58 -5.60 -2.69 -3.21
CA ALA A 58 -5.33 -3.51 -2.05
C ALA A 58 -6.15 -4.79 -2.21
N THR A 59 -5.52 -5.95 -2.04
CA THR A 59 -6.15 -7.23 -2.27
C THR A 59 -5.62 -8.29 -1.29
N PRO A 60 -6.44 -9.28 -0.91
CA PRO A 60 -5.95 -10.40 -0.12
C PRO A 60 -5.27 -11.49 -0.97
N GLU A 61 -5.31 -11.36 -2.29
CA GLU A 61 -4.82 -12.39 -3.20
C GLU A 61 -3.66 -11.91 -4.05
N ALA A 62 -2.48 -12.52 -3.85
CA ALA A 62 -1.28 -12.17 -4.60
C ALA A 62 -1.45 -12.34 -6.11
N ALA A 63 -2.22 -13.35 -6.53
CA ALA A 63 -2.45 -13.60 -7.96
C ALA A 63 -3.14 -12.43 -8.66
N SER A 64 -3.95 -11.66 -7.92
CA SER A 64 -4.65 -10.48 -8.47
C SER A 64 -3.69 -9.32 -8.79
N ILE A 65 -2.51 -9.31 -8.15
CA ILE A 65 -1.52 -8.25 -8.38
C ILE A 65 -0.70 -8.55 -9.65
N GLY A 66 -0.34 -9.81 -9.85
CA GLY A 66 0.49 -10.22 -10.96
C GLY A 66 1.97 -9.86 -10.76
N PRO A 67 2.77 -9.97 -11.83
CA PRO A 67 4.21 -9.68 -11.76
C PRO A 67 4.50 -8.22 -11.38
N CYS A 68 5.49 -8.04 -10.52
CA CYS A 68 5.92 -6.73 -10.05
C CYS A 68 7.41 -6.53 -10.26
N ASP A 69 7.84 -5.27 -10.39
CA ASP A 69 9.26 -4.93 -10.48
C ASP A 69 9.96 -5.08 -9.13
N LEU A 70 9.22 -4.85 -8.05
CA LEU A 70 9.75 -4.92 -6.70
C LEU A 70 8.68 -5.44 -5.74
N VAL A 71 9.09 -6.26 -4.79
CA VAL A 71 8.22 -6.73 -3.70
C VAL A 71 8.87 -6.34 -2.38
N VAL A 72 8.13 -5.61 -1.56
CA VAL A 72 8.59 -5.18 -0.22
C VAL A 72 7.77 -5.94 0.82
N VAL A 73 8.46 -6.68 1.68
CA VAL A 73 7.82 -7.49 2.71
C VAL A 73 7.98 -6.80 4.06
N THR A 74 6.85 -6.47 4.68
CA THR A 74 6.81 -5.73 5.96
C THR A 74 5.98 -6.48 7.00
N LEU A 75 6.22 -7.76 7.14
CA LEU A 75 5.48 -8.61 8.07
C LEU A 75 5.88 -8.37 9.53
#